data_21f03b655d90baafe823b76b7dc862c2
#
_entry.id   21f03b655d90baafe823b76b7dc862c2
#
_cell.length_a   1.000
_cell.length_b   1.000
_cell.length_c   1.000
_cell.angle_alpha   90.00
_cell.angle_beta   90.00
_cell.angle_gamma   90.00
#
_symmetry.space_group_name_H-M   'P 1'
#
loop_
_entity.id
_entity.type
_entity.pdbx_description
1 polymer ?
#
loop_
_entity_poly.entity_id
_entity_poly.type
_entity_poly.pdbx_seq_one_letter_code
_entity_poly.pdbx_strand_id
1 'polypeptide(L)'
;THARSSAASDVYKRQDNEKWVTYILSLAQMDAAEIAGVIFMQGDDAARSKPFWLVQIEKLSTENHAVILFLDELPQAPVSNMNVSAQLIYERRIGDYRLPDNVVMVSAGNKKSERAGTNNMPWHLVERLMFLDIDVDVDDAVAYLSSVGVSSVITGFIRYRPELISKVDRDNNQGSSPRAYERLNTILNMNLNEVDKREAVASMVGDGICAEFYGFMTVSYTHLTLPTIVR
;
A
#
# COMPACT_ATOMS: atom_id res chain seq x y z
N THR A 1 -2.45 -4.83 -13.65
CA THR A 1 -2.51 -6.22 -13.17
C THR A 1 -1.87 -6.31 -11.79
N HIS A 2 -2.67 -6.23 -10.77
CA HIS A 2 -2.57 -6.74 -9.40
C HIS A 2 -1.21 -6.71 -8.68
N ALA A 3 -0.70 -5.53 -8.33
CA ALA A 3 0.09 -5.39 -7.12
C ALA A 3 -0.89 -5.12 -5.95
N ARG A 4 -1.54 -6.16 -5.47
CA ARG A 4 -2.27 -6.11 -4.21
C ARG A 4 -1.24 -5.90 -3.11
N SER A 5 -1.44 -4.91 -2.28
CA SER A 5 -0.71 -4.70 -1.05
C SER A 5 -0.71 -6.01 -0.26
N SER A 6 0.42 -6.73 -0.26
CA SER A 6 0.57 -8.00 0.45
C SER A 6 0.39 -7.84 1.96
N ALA A 7 0.70 -6.67 2.50
CA ALA A 7 0.51 -6.37 3.92
C ALA A 7 -0.96 -6.50 4.38
N ALA A 8 -1.94 -6.08 3.56
CA ALA A 8 -3.35 -6.26 3.91
C ALA A 8 -3.77 -7.74 3.88
N SER A 9 -3.16 -8.56 3.00
CA SER A 9 -3.47 -10.00 2.93
C SER A 9 -2.82 -10.82 4.03
N ASP A 10 -1.70 -10.36 4.61
CA ASP A 10 -0.97 -11.11 5.65
C ASP A 10 -1.53 -10.88 7.06
N VAL A 11 -2.12 -9.71 7.34
CA VAL A 11 -2.92 -9.51 8.56
C VAL A 11 -4.09 -10.51 8.61
N TYR A 12 -4.54 -10.95 7.46
CA TYR A 12 -5.62 -11.89 7.28
C TYR A 12 -5.33 -13.32 7.77
N LYS A 13 -4.08 -13.75 7.72
CA LYS A 13 -3.69 -15.14 8.02
C LYS A 13 -3.38 -15.41 9.48
N ARG A 14 -3.35 -14.37 10.33
CA ARG A 14 -2.87 -14.50 11.72
C ARG A 14 -3.96 -14.52 12.80
N GLN A 15 -5.24 -14.41 12.45
CA GLN A 15 -6.30 -14.42 13.47
C GLN A 15 -7.06 -15.74 13.46
N ASP A 16 -6.93 -16.42 14.56
CA ASP A 16 -7.59 -17.69 14.86
C ASP A 16 -9.11 -17.62 14.69
N ASN A 17 -9.67 -18.54 13.91
CA ASN A 17 -11.07 -18.98 13.84
C ASN A 17 -12.21 -17.96 13.64
N GLU A 18 -11.99 -16.66 13.69
CA GLU A 18 -12.99 -15.67 13.33
C GLU A 18 -12.84 -15.28 11.86
N LYS A 19 -13.86 -15.49 11.07
CA LYS A 19 -13.86 -15.14 9.63
C LYS A 19 -13.98 -13.63 9.46
N TRP A 20 -12.86 -12.95 9.48
CA TRP A 20 -12.76 -11.56 9.06
C TRP A 20 -12.48 -11.50 7.57
N VAL A 21 -13.13 -10.56 6.88
CA VAL A 21 -12.90 -10.34 5.45
C VAL A 21 -12.62 -8.87 5.17
N THR A 22 -11.64 -8.58 4.32
CA THR A 22 -11.31 -7.20 3.92
C THR A 22 -11.84 -6.92 2.53
N TYR A 23 -12.59 -5.82 2.39
CA TYR A 23 -13.00 -5.26 1.12
C TYR A 23 -12.30 -3.92 0.90
N ILE A 24 -11.52 -3.81 -0.17
CA ILE A 24 -10.73 -2.62 -0.48
C ILE A 24 -11.48 -1.73 -1.45
N LEU A 25 -11.63 -0.46 -1.10
CA LEU A 25 -12.24 0.58 -1.90
C LEU A 25 -11.22 1.67 -2.19
N SER A 26 -10.71 1.73 -3.42
CA SER A 26 -9.67 2.69 -3.85
C SER A 26 -10.33 4.02 -4.22
N LEU A 27 -10.47 4.91 -3.25
CA LEU A 27 -11.21 6.17 -3.40
C LEU A 27 -10.60 7.15 -4.40
N ALA A 28 -9.30 7.09 -4.62
CA ALA A 28 -8.62 7.93 -5.61
C ALA A 28 -8.93 7.54 -7.06
N GLN A 29 -9.39 6.30 -7.29
CA GLN A 29 -9.64 5.73 -8.62
C GLN A 29 -11.11 5.65 -8.98
N MET A 30 -12.01 6.06 -8.08
CA MET A 30 -13.45 5.96 -8.28
C MET A 30 -14.07 7.33 -8.55
N ASP A 31 -15.18 7.32 -9.28
CA ASP A 31 -16.04 8.49 -9.39
C ASP A 31 -16.97 8.60 -8.17
N ALA A 32 -17.38 9.83 -7.82
CA ALA A 32 -18.29 10.08 -6.71
C ALA A 32 -19.63 9.32 -6.86
N ALA A 33 -20.07 9.13 -8.11
CA ALA A 33 -21.29 8.37 -8.42
C ALA A 33 -21.13 6.86 -8.16
N GLU A 34 -19.94 6.30 -8.36
CA GLU A 34 -19.64 4.90 -8.03
C GLU A 34 -19.63 4.69 -6.52
N ILE A 35 -19.16 5.69 -5.77
CA ILE A 35 -19.14 5.64 -4.29
C ILE A 35 -20.56 5.82 -3.74
N ALA A 36 -21.30 6.83 -4.22
CA ALA A 36 -22.59 7.24 -3.66
C ALA A 36 -23.81 6.55 -4.29
N GLY A 37 -23.64 5.93 -5.46
CA GLY A 37 -24.76 5.50 -6.31
C GLY A 37 -25.32 6.61 -7.20
N VAL A 38 -25.91 6.22 -8.31
CA VAL A 38 -26.48 7.13 -9.31
C VAL A 38 -27.93 7.46 -8.95
N ILE A 39 -28.31 8.73 -9.10
CA ILE A 39 -29.70 9.16 -8.98
C ILE A 39 -30.40 8.89 -10.31
N PHE A 40 -31.57 8.27 -10.25
CA PHE A 40 -32.41 7.99 -11.41
C PHE A 40 -33.89 8.25 -11.09
N MET A 41 -34.72 8.45 -12.11
CA MET A 41 -36.15 8.59 -11.95
C MET A 41 -36.83 7.22 -11.90
N GLN A 42 -37.66 7.01 -10.91
CA GLN A 42 -38.50 5.83 -10.78
C GLN A 42 -39.99 6.28 -10.75
N GLY A 43 -40.61 6.36 -11.91
CA GLY A 43 -41.86 7.06 -12.06
C GLY A 43 -41.69 8.55 -11.89
N ASP A 44 -42.47 9.18 -11.02
CA ASP A 44 -42.37 10.61 -10.67
C ASP A 44 -41.42 10.90 -9.53
N ASP A 45 -40.84 9.87 -8.90
CA ASP A 45 -39.91 10.00 -7.77
C ASP A 45 -38.44 9.85 -8.21
N ALA A 46 -37.54 10.58 -7.53
CA ALA A 46 -36.13 10.36 -7.66
C ALA A 46 -35.63 9.27 -6.70
N ALA A 47 -34.98 8.27 -7.24
CA ALA A 47 -34.42 7.18 -6.47
C ALA A 47 -32.86 7.18 -6.65
N ARG A 48 -32.15 6.56 -5.72
CA ARG A 48 -30.71 6.35 -5.80
C ARG A 48 -30.41 4.86 -5.93
N SER A 49 -29.54 4.50 -6.89
CA SER A 49 -29.07 3.14 -7.02
C SER A 49 -28.17 2.77 -5.84
N LYS A 50 -28.29 1.54 -5.35
CA LYS A 50 -27.32 1.02 -4.38
C LYS A 50 -25.97 0.83 -5.06
N PRO A 51 -24.85 1.39 -4.51
CA PRO A 51 -23.52 1.18 -5.04
C PRO A 51 -23.15 -0.31 -5.08
N PHE A 52 -22.43 -0.73 -6.11
CA PHE A 52 -22.03 -2.14 -6.27
C PHE A 52 -21.19 -2.62 -5.09
N TRP A 53 -20.26 -1.80 -4.62
CA TRP A 53 -19.40 -2.15 -3.49
C TRP A 53 -20.21 -2.42 -2.21
N LEU A 54 -21.30 -1.68 -2.00
CA LEU A 54 -22.15 -1.87 -0.82
C LEU A 54 -22.93 -3.20 -0.90
N VAL A 55 -23.39 -3.59 -2.10
CA VAL A 55 -23.99 -4.91 -2.32
C VAL A 55 -23.02 -6.03 -1.97
N GLN A 56 -21.73 -5.88 -2.34
CA GLN A 56 -20.69 -6.84 -1.98
C GLN A 56 -20.43 -6.87 -0.47
N ILE A 57 -20.38 -5.71 0.19
CA ILE A 57 -20.20 -5.60 1.64
C ILE A 57 -21.37 -6.30 2.38
N GLU A 58 -22.60 -6.06 1.97
CA GLU A 58 -23.78 -6.70 2.57
C GLU A 58 -23.69 -8.24 2.46
N LYS A 59 -23.31 -8.75 1.29
CA LYS A 59 -23.10 -10.18 1.09
C LYS A 59 -21.99 -10.73 2.01
N LEU A 60 -20.83 -10.10 2.01
CA LEU A 60 -19.72 -10.51 2.87
C LEU A 60 -20.07 -10.43 4.36
N SER A 61 -20.86 -9.45 4.76
CA SER A 61 -21.34 -9.27 6.13
C SER A 61 -22.27 -10.41 6.62
N THR A 62 -23.02 -11.03 5.72
CA THR A 62 -23.86 -12.19 6.07
C THR A 62 -23.07 -13.49 6.17
N GLU A 63 -21.96 -13.59 5.46
CA GLU A 63 -21.14 -14.81 5.35
C GLU A 63 -19.99 -14.84 6.37
N ASN A 64 -19.65 -13.71 7.00
CA ASN A 64 -18.48 -13.55 7.84
C ASN A 64 -18.80 -12.87 9.18
N HIS A 65 -17.96 -13.12 10.17
CA HIS A 65 -18.11 -12.54 11.51
C HIS A 65 -17.94 -11.00 11.49
N ALA A 66 -16.96 -10.50 10.73
CA ALA A 66 -16.74 -9.08 10.53
C ALA A 66 -16.19 -8.77 9.13
N VAL A 67 -16.46 -7.57 8.64
CA VAL A 67 -15.95 -7.05 7.38
C VAL A 67 -15.12 -5.79 7.66
N ILE A 68 -13.88 -5.76 7.19
CA ILE A 68 -13.06 -4.56 7.16
C ILE A 68 -13.30 -3.87 5.82
N LEU A 69 -13.97 -2.72 5.83
CA LEU A 69 -14.02 -1.82 4.69
C LEU A 69 -12.77 -0.94 4.71
N PHE A 70 -11.82 -1.25 3.83
CA PHE A 70 -10.55 -0.56 3.74
C PHE A 70 -10.63 0.53 2.66
N LEU A 71 -10.63 1.80 3.10
CA LEU A 71 -10.68 2.98 2.25
C LEU A 71 -9.23 3.37 1.88
N ASP A 72 -8.78 2.87 0.73
CA ASP A 72 -7.42 3.11 0.27
C ASP A 72 -7.28 4.46 -0.42
N GLU A 73 -6.12 5.09 -0.22
CA GLU A 73 -5.73 6.37 -0.83
C GLU A 73 -6.71 7.53 -0.49
N LEU A 74 -7.34 7.52 0.68
CA LEU A 74 -8.29 8.57 1.08
C LEU A 74 -7.71 9.99 0.95
N PRO A 75 -6.46 10.31 1.39
CA PRO A 75 -5.88 11.64 1.22
C PRO A 75 -5.57 12.02 -0.24
N GLN A 76 -5.44 11.05 -1.13
CA GLN A 76 -5.20 11.23 -2.55
C GLN A 76 -6.49 11.37 -3.37
N ALA A 77 -7.61 11.01 -2.78
CA ALA A 77 -8.91 11.07 -3.45
C ALA A 77 -9.32 12.52 -3.78
N PRO A 78 -10.11 12.74 -4.84
CA PRO A 78 -10.75 14.03 -5.10
C PRO A 78 -11.58 14.49 -3.88
N VAL A 79 -11.66 15.80 -3.67
CA VAL A 79 -12.40 16.39 -2.54
C VAL A 79 -13.87 15.96 -2.53
N SER A 80 -14.48 15.78 -3.71
CA SER A 80 -15.83 15.21 -3.86
C SER A 80 -15.97 13.84 -3.19
N ASN A 81 -14.99 12.96 -3.44
CA ASN A 81 -14.98 11.61 -2.88
C ASN A 81 -14.74 11.62 -1.37
N MET A 82 -13.85 12.50 -0.90
CA MET A 82 -13.64 12.71 0.54
C MET A 82 -14.92 13.17 1.24
N ASN A 83 -15.69 14.09 0.63
CA ASN A 83 -16.94 14.57 1.20
C ASN A 83 -18.00 13.45 1.28
N VAL A 84 -18.11 12.63 0.25
CA VAL A 84 -19.02 11.47 0.26
C VAL A 84 -18.57 10.45 1.32
N SER A 85 -17.25 10.20 1.42
CA SER A 85 -16.67 9.30 2.41
C SER A 85 -16.86 9.81 3.84
N ALA A 86 -16.91 11.13 4.06
CA ALA A 86 -17.16 11.69 5.38
C ALA A 86 -18.56 11.31 5.91
N GLN A 87 -19.60 11.28 5.05
CA GLN A 87 -20.91 10.77 5.42
C GLN A 87 -20.84 9.28 5.78
N LEU A 88 -20.16 8.50 4.96
CA LEU A 88 -20.00 7.06 5.18
C LEU A 88 -19.30 6.77 6.52
N ILE A 89 -18.22 7.48 6.81
CA ILE A 89 -17.40 7.29 8.03
C ILE A 89 -18.20 7.69 9.29
N TYR A 90 -18.91 8.81 9.24
CA TYR A 90 -19.60 9.35 10.41
C TYR A 90 -20.97 8.72 10.63
N GLU A 91 -21.80 8.66 9.58
CA GLU A 91 -23.19 8.21 9.70
C GLU A 91 -23.35 6.71 9.41
N ARG A 92 -22.28 6.05 8.96
CA ARG A 92 -22.30 4.64 8.54
C ARG A 92 -23.35 4.37 7.47
N ARG A 93 -23.52 5.34 6.55
CA ARG A 93 -24.50 5.24 5.45
C ARG A 93 -24.02 6.00 4.20
N ILE A 94 -24.58 5.61 3.08
CA ILE A 94 -24.48 6.34 1.80
C ILE A 94 -25.90 6.59 1.30
N GLY A 95 -26.32 7.87 1.25
CA GLY A 95 -27.69 8.21 0.96
C GLY A 95 -28.64 7.49 1.93
N ASP A 96 -29.55 6.68 1.40
CA ASP A 96 -30.54 5.93 2.17
C ASP A 96 -30.04 4.56 2.64
N TYR A 97 -28.88 4.11 2.16
CA TYR A 97 -28.34 2.79 2.46
C TYR A 97 -27.39 2.82 3.64
N ARG A 98 -27.66 1.99 4.65
CA ARG A 98 -26.85 1.87 5.86
C ARG A 98 -25.87 0.69 5.74
N LEU A 99 -24.64 0.89 6.28
CA LEU A 99 -23.69 -0.21 6.43
C LEU A 99 -24.15 -1.20 7.49
N PRO A 100 -23.91 -2.51 7.29
CA PRO A 100 -24.11 -3.51 8.34
C PRO A 100 -23.27 -3.21 9.60
N ASP A 101 -23.78 -3.62 10.76
CA ASP A 101 -23.17 -3.28 12.05
C ASP A 101 -21.80 -3.95 12.26
N ASN A 102 -21.58 -5.12 11.63
CA ASN A 102 -20.30 -5.85 11.69
C ASN A 102 -19.24 -5.36 10.68
N VAL A 103 -19.43 -4.19 10.05
CA VAL A 103 -18.44 -3.56 9.18
C VAL A 103 -17.59 -2.59 9.99
N VAL A 104 -16.28 -2.77 9.97
CA VAL A 104 -15.29 -1.83 10.54
C VAL A 104 -14.63 -1.08 9.41
N MET A 105 -14.49 0.24 9.54
CA MET A 105 -13.82 1.07 8.53
C MET A 105 -12.40 1.39 8.95
N VAL A 106 -11.46 1.18 8.04
CA VAL A 106 -10.05 1.56 8.16
C VAL A 106 -9.68 2.32 6.90
N SER A 107 -8.88 3.36 7.04
CA SER A 107 -8.40 4.14 5.90
C SER A 107 -6.88 4.18 5.89
N ALA A 108 -6.30 4.20 4.70
CA ALA A 108 -4.87 4.41 4.51
C ALA A 108 -4.61 5.49 3.47
N GLY A 109 -3.42 6.06 3.54
CA GLY A 109 -2.95 7.02 2.56
C GLY A 109 -1.60 7.60 2.96
N ASN A 110 -0.96 8.28 2.03
CA ASN A 110 0.34 8.88 2.25
C ASN A 110 0.22 10.21 3.00
N LYS A 111 1.24 10.56 3.78
CA LYS A 111 1.32 11.86 4.45
C LYS A 111 1.50 12.99 3.43
N LYS A 112 0.92 14.15 3.72
CA LYS A 112 1.09 15.36 2.89
C LYS A 112 2.56 15.76 2.74
N SER A 113 3.37 15.50 3.76
CA SER A 113 4.82 15.74 3.74
C SER A 113 5.56 14.92 2.70
N GLU A 114 5.00 13.81 2.23
CA GLU A 114 5.61 12.93 1.23
C GLU A 114 5.39 13.38 -0.20
N ARG A 115 4.65 14.48 -0.43
CA ARG A 115 4.28 15.00 -1.77
C ARG A 115 3.64 13.96 -2.69
N ALA A 116 2.98 12.97 -2.13
CA ALA A 116 2.39 11.84 -2.85
C ALA A 116 1.05 12.19 -3.53
N GLY A 117 0.89 13.41 -4.05
CA GLY A 117 -0.36 13.82 -4.69
C GLY A 117 -1.54 13.96 -3.72
N THR A 118 -1.27 14.18 -2.42
CA THR A 118 -2.33 14.31 -1.41
C THR A 118 -3.05 15.64 -1.53
N ASN A 119 -4.37 15.59 -1.48
CA ASN A 119 -5.23 16.76 -1.38
C ASN A 119 -5.34 17.23 0.08
N ASN A 120 -5.78 18.47 0.28
CA ASN A 120 -6.13 18.91 1.63
C ASN A 120 -7.42 18.22 2.05
N MET A 121 -7.33 17.35 3.06
CA MET A 121 -8.54 16.75 3.62
C MET A 121 -9.42 17.81 4.25
N PRO A 122 -10.74 17.82 3.96
CA PRO A 122 -11.68 18.71 4.61
C PRO A 122 -11.66 18.54 6.13
N TRP A 123 -11.71 19.65 6.87
CA TRP A 123 -11.62 19.63 8.33
C TRP A 123 -12.68 18.73 8.98
N HIS A 124 -13.91 18.76 8.46
CA HIS A 124 -15.00 17.92 8.94
C HIS A 124 -14.75 16.42 8.80
N LEU A 125 -13.85 16.01 7.90
CA LEU A 125 -13.39 14.62 7.79
C LEU A 125 -12.27 14.33 8.80
N VAL A 126 -11.30 15.25 8.91
CA VAL A 126 -10.14 15.11 9.80
C VAL A 126 -10.56 14.90 11.26
N GLU A 127 -11.53 15.67 11.76
CA GLU A 127 -12.01 15.57 13.14
C GLU A 127 -12.74 14.25 13.48
N ARG A 128 -13.05 13.43 12.46
CA ARG A 128 -13.73 12.15 12.61
C ARG A 128 -12.82 10.95 12.49
N LEU A 129 -11.53 11.20 12.26
CA LEU A 129 -10.53 10.14 12.05
C LEU A 129 -9.55 10.12 13.23
N MET A 130 -9.15 8.92 13.62
CA MET A 130 -7.98 8.72 14.44
C MET A 130 -6.79 8.41 13.52
N PHE A 131 -5.76 9.26 13.59
CA PHE A 131 -4.57 9.10 12.77
C PHE A 131 -3.53 8.26 13.50
N LEU A 132 -3.02 7.25 12.81
CA LEU A 132 -1.90 6.45 13.25
C LEU A 132 -0.78 6.61 12.24
N ASP A 133 0.38 7.05 12.71
CA ASP A 133 1.59 7.10 11.91
C ASP A 133 2.26 5.73 11.93
N ILE A 134 2.51 5.18 10.74
CA ILE A 134 3.21 3.90 10.57
C ILE A 134 4.57 4.20 9.97
N ASP A 135 5.61 3.94 10.74
CA ASP A 135 6.99 4.03 10.29
C ASP A 135 7.49 2.65 9.83
N VAL A 136 8.48 2.66 8.94
CA VAL A 136 9.08 1.41 8.46
C VAL A 136 10.09 0.91 9.48
N ASP A 137 9.83 -0.24 10.08
CA ASP A 137 10.81 -0.97 10.86
C ASP A 137 11.70 -1.83 9.95
N VAL A 138 13.03 -1.78 10.17
CA VAL A 138 14.01 -2.46 9.32
C VAL A 138 13.93 -3.98 9.47
N ASP A 139 13.78 -4.47 10.69
CA ASP A 139 13.75 -5.92 10.94
C ASP A 139 12.48 -6.54 10.40
N ASP A 140 11.33 -5.88 10.59
CA ASP A 140 10.05 -6.31 10.03
C ASP A 140 10.09 -6.30 8.48
N ALA A 141 10.65 -5.25 7.89
CA ALA A 141 10.77 -5.16 6.44
C ALA A 141 11.73 -6.23 5.87
N VAL A 142 12.85 -6.50 6.52
CA VAL A 142 13.77 -7.57 6.12
C VAL A 142 13.13 -8.95 6.30
N ALA A 143 12.39 -9.17 7.38
CA ALA A 143 11.65 -10.41 7.59
C ALA A 143 10.62 -10.63 6.48
N TYR A 144 9.85 -9.59 6.14
CA TYR A 144 8.89 -9.62 5.03
C TYR A 144 9.59 -9.91 3.69
N LEU A 145 10.62 -9.13 3.33
CA LEU A 145 11.35 -9.30 2.07
C LEU A 145 11.95 -10.71 1.94
N SER A 146 12.46 -11.25 3.04
CA SER A 146 12.95 -12.64 3.08
C SER A 146 11.82 -13.65 2.85
N SER A 147 10.65 -13.42 3.42
CA SER A 147 9.48 -14.31 3.29
C SER A 147 8.95 -14.38 1.85
N VAL A 148 9.09 -13.31 1.07
CA VAL A 148 8.69 -13.25 -0.34
C VAL A 148 9.82 -13.62 -1.32
N GLY A 149 10.95 -14.11 -0.79
CA GLY A 149 12.03 -14.65 -1.61
C GLY A 149 13.01 -13.62 -2.16
N VAL A 150 13.10 -12.45 -1.55
CA VAL A 150 14.14 -11.46 -1.89
C VAL A 150 15.51 -11.96 -1.43
N SER A 151 16.51 -11.80 -2.27
CA SER A 151 17.85 -12.36 -2.03
C SER A 151 18.51 -11.81 -0.77
N SER A 152 19.34 -12.66 -0.13
CA SER A 152 20.09 -12.30 1.08
C SER A 152 21.06 -11.13 0.87
N VAL A 153 21.50 -10.88 -0.36
CA VAL A 153 22.35 -9.75 -0.69
C VAL A 153 21.60 -8.42 -0.52
N ILE A 154 20.33 -8.37 -0.96
CA ILE A 154 19.49 -7.18 -0.81
C ILE A 154 19.14 -6.96 0.66
N THR A 155 18.70 -8.01 1.36
CA THR A 155 18.34 -7.90 2.79
C THR A 155 19.56 -7.59 3.66
N GLY A 156 20.74 -8.08 3.28
CA GLY A 156 22.02 -7.72 3.90
C GLY A 156 22.40 -6.25 3.66
N PHE A 157 22.17 -5.73 2.45
CA PHE A 157 22.40 -4.32 2.15
C PHE A 157 21.49 -3.41 2.97
N ILE A 158 20.20 -3.76 3.11
CA ILE A 158 19.24 -2.99 3.92
C ILE A 158 19.68 -2.95 5.39
N ARG A 159 20.18 -4.06 5.93
CA ARG A 159 20.73 -4.08 7.30
C ARG A 159 22.02 -3.28 7.46
N TYR A 160 22.82 -3.25 6.41
CA TYR A 160 24.05 -2.45 6.39
C TYR A 160 23.77 -0.95 6.28
N ARG A 161 22.71 -0.57 5.55
CA ARG A 161 22.28 0.83 5.32
C ARG A 161 20.80 0.99 5.64
N PRO A 162 20.41 0.90 6.93
CA PRO A 162 19.01 0.93 7.34
C PRO A 162 18.27 2.22 6.94
N GLU A 163 18.97 3.34 6.85
CA GLU A 163 18.41 4.62 6.41
C GLU A 163 17.99 4.65 4.94
N LEU A 164 18.43 3.68 4.16
CA LEU A 164 18.06 3.55 2.74
C LEU A 164 16.81 2.69 2.52
N ILE A 165 16.18 2.18 3.58
CA ILE A 165 14.97 1.34 3.41
C ILE A 165 13.76 2.14 2.92
N SER A 166 13.70 3.43 3.27
CA SER A 166 12.64 4.33 2.85
C SER A 166 13.20 5.73 2.66
N LYS A 167 13.90 5.94 1.56
CA LYS A 167 14.50 7.21 1.19
C LYS A 167 13.89 7.71 -0.10
N VAL A 168 13.25 8.88 -0.06
CA VAL A 168 12.65 9.52 -1.23
C VAL A 168 13.59 10.62 -1.74
N ASP A 169 14.03 10.52 -2.99
CA ASP A 169 14.65 11.62 -3.74
C ASP A 169 13.53 12.37 -4.49
N ARG A 170 13.18 13.53 -3.95
CA ARG A 170 12.05 14.31 -4.45
C ARG A 170 12.36 15.06 -5.74
N ASP A 171 13.61 15.31 -6.01
CA ASP A 171 14.03 16.12 -7.17
C ASP A 171 14.08 15.25 -8.43
N ASN A 172 14.42 13.97 -8.29
CA ASN A 172 14.53 13.02 -9.40
C ASN A 172 13.36 12.04 -9.51
N ASN A 173 12.33 12.14 -8.68
CA ASN A 173 11.22 11.17 -8.59
C ASN A 173 11.70 9.72 -8.40
N GLN A 174 12.80 9.54 -7.70
CA GLN A 174 13.41 8.26 -7.40
C GLN A 174 13.39 8.02 -5.89
N GLY A 175 13.53 6.78 -5.49
CA GLY A 175 13.62 6.47 -4.08
C GLY A 175 13.59 4.99 -3.77
N SER A 176 14.00 4.68 -2.57
CA SER A 176 13.94 3.33 -2.04
C SER A 176 12.70 3.14 -1.18
N SER A 177 12.17 1.94 -1.23
CA SER A 177 11.07 1.46 -0.38
C SER A 177 11.15 -0.06 -0.36
N PRO A 178 10.49 -0.75 0.57
CA PRO A 178 10.42 -2.21 0.51
C PRO A 178 9.96 -2.75 -0.84
N ARG A 179 8.98 -2.10 -1.49
CA ARG A 179 8.53 -2.46 -2.85
C ARG A 179 9.62 -2.25 -3.92
N ALA A 180 10.44 -1.20 -3.78
CA ALA A 180 11.55 -0.98 -4.71
C ALA A 180 12.58 -2.11 -4.59
N TYR A 181 12.84 -2.60 -3.39
CA TYR A 181 13.75 -3.73 -3.17
C TYR A 181 13.21 -5.07 -3.71
N GLU A 182 11.91 -5.31 -3.67
CA GLU A 182 11.30 -6.46 -4.37
C GLU A 182 11.52 -6.39 -5.88
N ARG A 183 11.32 -5.20 -6.48
CA ARG A 183 11.55 -4.96 -7.91
C ARG A 183 13.02 -5.08 -8.26
N LEU A 184 13.92 -4.58 -7.40
CA LEU A 184 15.36 -4.73 -7.55
C LEU A 184 15.74 -6.21 -7.61
N ASN A 185 15.18 -7.04 -6.73
CA ASN A 185 15.37 -8.49 -6.78
C ASN A 185 14.93 -9.10 -8.12
N THR A 186 13.82 -8.62 -8.66
CA THR A 186 13.35 -9.05 -9.98
C THR A 186 14.35 -8.69 -11.09
N ILE A 187 14.87 -7.44 -11.09
CA ILE A 187 15.86 -6.98 -12.07
C ILE A 187 17.16 -7.80 -11.99
N LEU A 188 17.65 -8.06 -10.78
CA LEU A 188 18.87 -8.85 -10.60
C LEU A 188 18.76 -10.29 -11.14
N ASN A 189 17.55 -10.85 -11.11
CA ASN A 189 17.26 -12.19 -11.62
C ASN A 189 16.93 -12.23 -13.13
N MET A 190 16.83 -11.07 -13.80
CA MET A 190 16.66 -11.02 -15.26
C MET A 190 17.93 -11.43 -15.98
N ASN A 191 17.75 -12.03 -17.14
CA ASN A 191 18.88 -12.36 -18.04
C ASN A 191 19.31 -11.14 -18.86
N LEU A 192 19.85 -10.14 -18.17
CA LEU A 192 20.42 -8.90 -18.73
C LEU A 192 21.94 -8.90 -18.53
N ASN A 193 22.65 -8.16 -19.37
CA ASN A 193 24.07 -7.89 -19.13
C ASN A 193 24.23 -6.95 -17.92
N GLU A 194 25.42 -6.89 -17.34
CA GLU A 194 25.67 -6.13 -16.11
C GLU A 194 25.51 -4.60 -16.28
N VAL A 195 25.73 -4.08 -17.47
CA VAL A 195 25.54 -2.65 -17.76
C VAL A 195 24.06 -2.31 -17.72
N ASP A 196 23.23 -3.07 -18.44
CA ASP A 196 21.77 -2.85 -18.48
C ASP A 196 21.11 -3.09 -17.11
N LYS A 197 21.60 -4.10 -16.36
CA LYS A 197 21.13 -4.30 -14.97
C LYS A 197 21.41 -3.10 -14.10
N ARG A 198 22.61 -2.56 -14.18
CA ARG A 198 23.01 -1.40 -13.38
C ARG A 198 22.20 -0.15 -13.73
N GLU A 199 21.96 0.09 -15.02
CA GLU A 199 21.10 1.18 -15.47
C GLU A 199 19.65 1.01 -14.99
N ALA A 200 19.10 -0.20 -15.09
CA ALA A 200 17.75 -0.51 -14.60
C ALA A 200 17.63 -0.31 -13.09
N VAL A 201 18.62 -0.71 -12.30
CA VAL A 201 18.66 -0.47 -10.85
C VAL A 201 18.78 1.03 -10.56
N ALA A 202 19.67 1.75 -11.25
CA ALA A 202 19.86 3.18 -11.07
C ALA A 202 18.59 3.97 -11.39
N SER A 203 17.89 3.61 -12.47
CA SER A 203 16.63 4.26 -12.85
C SER A 203 15.53 4.09 -11.80
N MET A 204 15.58 3.04 -11.00
CA MET A 204 14.56 2.72 -10.00
C MET A 204 14.85 3.32 -8.63
N VAL A 205 16.08 3.15 -8.11
CA VAL A 205 16.43 3.58 -6.74
C VAL A 205 17.29 4.85 -6.71
N GLY A 206 17.75 5.33 -7.85
CA GLY A 206 18.65 6.46 -8.01
C GLY A 206 20.12 6.05 -8.04
N ASP A 207 20.93 6.89 -8.68
CA ASP A 207 22.37 6.62 -8.90
C ASP A 207 23.13 6.41 -7.60
N GLY A 208 22.82 7.20 -6.57
CA GLY A 208 23.48 7.12 -5.27
C GLY A 208 23.27 5.77 -4.59
N ILE A 209 22.02 5.31 -4.49
CA ILE A 209 21.70 4.02 -3.87
C ILE A 209 22.21 2.87 -4.73
N CYS A 210 22.12 3.00 -6.05
CA CYS A 210 22.68 2.03 -6.99
C CYS A 210 24.19 1.85 -6.79
N ALA A 211 24.96 2.95 -6.72
CA ALA A 211 26.40 2.90 -6.50
C ALA A 211 26.77 2.24 -5.15
N GLU A 212 26.07 2.57 -4.08
CA GLU A 212 26.27 1.97 -2.76
C GLU A 212 25.94 0.48 -2.76
N PHE A 213 24.84 0.09 -3.41
CA PHE A 213 24.42 -1.31 -3.51
C PHE A 213 25.46 -2.16 -4.26
N TYR A 214 25.92 -1.70 -5.42
CA TYR A 214 26.96 -2.42 -6.17
C TYR A 214 28.32 -2.43 -5.44
N GLY A 215 28.66 -1.36 -4.72
CA GLY A 215 29.83 -1.35 -3.83
C GLY A 215 29.73 -2.42 -2.74
N PHE A 216 28.58 -2.51 -2.07
CA PHE A 216 28.30 -3.53 -1.07
C PHE A 216 28.38 -4.95 -1.64
N MET A 217 27.80 -5.19 -2.83
CA MET A 217 27.89 -6.48 -3.51
C MET A 217 29.35 -6.89 -3.75
N THR A 218 30.18 -5.98 -4.28
CA THR A 218 31.59 -6.26 -4.57
C THR A 218 32.36 -6.71 -3.34
N VAL A 219 32.16 -6.02 -2.20
CA VAL A 219 32.81 -6.38 -0.93
C VAL A 219 32.28 -7.71 -0.40
N SER A 220 30.97 -7.93 -0.44
CA SER A 220 30.36 -9.16 0.06
C SER A 220 30.82 -10.40 -0.73
N TYR A 221 30.93 -10.31 -2.05
CA TYR A 221 31.45 -11.42 -2.86
C TYR A 221 32.94 -11.69 -2.62
N THR A 222 33.77 -10.66 -2.41
CA THR A 222 35.20 -10.87 -2.15
C THR A 222 35.45 -11.54 -0.79
N HIS A 223 34.65 -11.25 0.22
CA HIS A 223 34.77 -11.91 1.53
C HIS A 223 34.26 -13.36 1.54
N LEU A 224 33.26 -13.69 0.73
CA LEU A 224 32.72 -15.05 0.64
C LEU A 224 33.60 -15.98 -0.21
N THR A 225 34.45 -15.43 -1.10
CA THR A 225 35.30 -16.21 -2.02
C THR A 225 36.76 -16.33 -1.56
N LEU A 226 37.17 -15.71 -0.47
CA LEU A 226 38.51 -15.93 0.09
C LEU A 226 38.57 -17.34 0.70
N PRO A 227 39.49 -18.22 0.22
CA PRO A 227 39.68 -19.52 0.86
C PRO A 227 40.13 -19.27 2.31
N THR A 228 39.45 -19.89 3.26
CA THR A 228 39.89 -19.95 4.64
C THR A 228 41.24 -20.64 4.65
N ILE A 229 42.33 -19.87 4.71
CA ILE A 229 43.65 -20.42 4.97
C ILE A 229 43.63 -20.87 6.41
N VAL A 230 43.32 -22.17 6.61
CA VAL A 230 43.50 -22.83 7.89
C VAL A 230 45.03 -22.98 8.06
N ARG A 231 45.59 -22.29 9.06
CA ARG A 231 46.94 -22.53 9.56
C ARG A 231 46.89 -23.60 10.61
#